data_7cfdafc10c20c84ad5a3be06b136bb2c
#
_entry.id   7cfdafc10c20c84ad5a3be06b136bb2c
#
_cell.length_a   1.000
_cell.length_b   1.000
_cell.length_c   1.000
_cell.angle_alpha   90.00
_cell.angle_beta   90.00
_cell.angle_gamma   90.00
#
_symmetry.space_group_name_H-M   'P 1'
#
loop_
_entity.id
_entity.type
_entity.pdbx_description
1 polymer ?
#
loop_
_entity_poly.entity_id
_entity_poly.type
_entity_poly.pdbx_seq_one_letter_code
_entity_poly.pdbx_strand_id
1 'polypeptide(L)'
;MESKRNYQLDVLKFFFTLCIFLYHARLLAPAGGLARQISDKWGWFGVHFFFIVSGMLMANSFMRHRTEQTQEPGKAAVRFVVHKFRSIAGIYFISFSFNFVIRFCIELHAHQDVSALTTLWKLILGSVPELFLVQMSGVRQIGVNSVTWYISAMLLVMLPLYYFLCKKPDFFLHVFSPTAALMLYGFFFKMDNDYFDQNDCIGPFSGGVLRALCGICAGAATWALAQWIREHLADRKYSTKLTLIEVLFSVYLLLVWIFPSFSAHLMYGALLPIPLLVAVVFSGKSRISALFQMPWLRHINRLSMLIYFNHYAARQLITRFELWLDRPYLQRYLLMAMLTAGFCLLCAGLEWLIHRCFSQKASKPV
;
A
#
# COMPACT_ATOMS: atom_id res chain seq x y z
N MET A 1 -26.21 0.64 11.64
CA MET A 1 -25.16 0.42 12.67
C MET A 1 -23.87 1.01 12.19
N GLU A 2 -23.35 2.05 12.85
CA GLU A 2 -22.00 2.54 12.58
C GLU A 2 -21.00 1.41 12.84
N SER A 3 -20.28 1.02 11.80
CA SER A 3 -19.28 -0.03 11.93
C SER A 3 -18.10 0.54 12.74
N LYS A 4 -17.99 0.05 13.96
CA LYS A 4 -16.89 0.40 14.86
C LYS A 4 -15.56 0.19 14.12
N ARG A 5 -14.70 1.22 14.13
CA ARG A 5 -13.39 1.19 13.45
C ARG A 5 -12.53 0.04 13.98
N ASN A 6 -11.91 -0.70 13.10
CA ASN A 6 -11.01 -1.80 13.47
C ASN A 6 -9.59 -1.27 13.66
N TYR A 7 -9.24 -0.93 14.90
CA TYR A 7 -7.89 -0.40 15.23
C TYR A 7 -6.79 -1.44 15.09
N GLN A 8 -7.08 -2.72 15.26
CA GLN A 8 -6.12 -3.78 15.06
C GLN A 8 -5.64 -3.83 13.59
N LEU A 9 -6.55 -3.63 12.64
CA LEU A 9 -6.21 -3.49 11.23
C LEU A 9 -5.34 -2.25 10.98
N ASP A 10 -5.58 -1.14 11.69
CA ASP A 10 -4.75 0.06 11.57
C ASP A 10 -3.32 -0.18 12.09
N VAL A 11 -3.15 -0.96 13.15
CA VAL A 11 -1.84 -1.40 13.65
C VAL A 11 -1.12 -2.31 12.65
N LEU A 12 -1.83 -3.26 12.02
CA LEU A 12 -1.25 -4.09 10.95
C LEU A 12 -0.79 -3.24 9.76
N LYS A 13 -1.58 -2.25 9.34
CA LYS A 13 -1.16 -1.32 8.28
C LYS A 13 0.13 -0.58 8.65
N PHE A 14 0.25 -0.13 9.88
CA PHE A 14 1.47 0.53 10.36
C PHE A 14 2.67 -0.41 10.32
N PHE A 15 2.51 -1.63 10.81
CA PHE A 15 3.55 -2.65 10.77
C PHE A 15 4.04 -2.91 9.32
N PHE A 16 3.12 -3.15 8.38
CA PHE A 16 3.49 -3.37 6.98
C PHE A 16 4.04 -2.11 6.29
N THR A 17 3.66 -0.91 6.75
CA THR A 17 4.32 0.34 6.30
C THR A 17 5.78 0.38 6.74
N LEU A 18 6.09 -0.04 7.98
CA LEU A 18 7.47 -0.16 8.44
C LEU A 18 8.25 -1.21 7.66
N CYS A 19 7.62 -2.32 7.25
CA CYS A 19 8.24 -3.30 6.35
C CYS A 19 8.66 -2.67 5.01
N ILE A 20 7.78 -1.86 4.41
CA ILE A 20 8.09 -1.13 3.16
C ILE A 20 9.20 -0.10 3.38
N PHE A 21 9.17 0.62 4.49
CA PHE A 21 10.22 1.57 4.86
C PHE A 21 11.59 0.87 4.94
N LEU A 22 11.67 -0.24 5.67
CA LEU A 22 12.90 -1.01 5.85
C LEU A 22 13.37 -1.65 4.53
N TYR A 23 12.45 -2.11 3.68
CA TYR A 23 12.78 -2.55 2.32
C TYR A 23 13.50 -1.44 1.53
N HIS A 24 13.00 -0.22 1.59
CA HIS A 24 13.65 0.90 0.88
C HIS A 24 14.96 1.36 1.56
N ALA A 25 15.09 1.14 2.87
CA ALA A 25 16.32 1.39 3.61
C ALA A 25 17.43 0.34 3.36
N ARG A 26 17.10 -0.84 2.80
CA ARG A 26 18.07 -1.94 2.58
C ARG A 26 19.29 -1.56 1.76
N LEU A 27 19.15 -0.60 0.86
CA LEU A 27 20.25 -0.10 0.03
C LEU A 27 21.30 0.69 0.84
N LEU A 28 20.97 1.07 2.08
CA LEU A 28 21.90 1.72 3.01
C LEU A 28 22.74 0.69 3.78
N ALA A 29 22.39 -0.60 3.73
CA ALA A 29 23.17 -1.69 4.30
C ALA A 29 24.22 -2.22 3.30
N PRO A 30 25.31 -2.81 3.80
CA PRO A 30 26.32 -3.45 2.95
C PRO A 30 25.72 -4.54 2.06
N ALA A 31 26.19 -4.66 0.83
CA ALA A 31 25.83 -5.74 -0.07
C ALA A 31 26.18 -7.10 0.57
N GLY A 32 25.23 -8.07 0.54
CA GLY A 32 25.41 -9.39 1.17
C GLY A 32 25.23 -9.42 2.69
N GLY A 33 25.09 -8.27 3.37
CA GLY A 33 24.85 -8.23 4.81
C GLY A 33 23.47 -8.79 5.20
N LEU A 34 23.39 -9.42 6.39
CA LEU A 34 22.15 -10.02 6.91
C LEU A 34 20.98 -9.03 6.92
N ALA A 35 21.20 -7.78 7.34
CA ALA A 35 20.17 -6.74 7.37
C ALA A 35 19.59 -6.48 5.97
N ARG A 36 20.39 -6.54 4.91
CA ARG A 36 19.94 -6.39 3.53
C ARG A 36 19.14 -7.60 3.07
N GLN A 37 19.63 -8.81 3.32
CA GLN A 37 18.95 -10.06 2.96
C GLN A 37 17.57 -10.18 3.62
N ILE A 38 17.46 -9.81 4.90
CA ILE A 38 16.19 -9.81 5.63
C ILE A 38 15.22 -8.79 5.04
N SER A 39 15.67 -7.57 4.76
CA SER A 39 14.80 -6.49 4.30
C SER A 39 14.38 -6.60 2.83
N ASP A 40 15.10 -7.34 1.99
CA ASP A 40 14.76 -7.51 0.57
C ASP A 40 13.34 -8.09 0.33
N LYS A 41 12.87 -8.97 1.21
CA LYS A 41 11.56 -9.62 1.10
C LYS A 41 10.39 -8.75 1.61
N TRP A 42 10.67 -7.80 2.46
CA TRP A 42 9.64 -7.08 3.25
C TRP A 42 8.75 -6.17 2.43
N GLY A 43 9.31 -5.50 1.43
CA GLY A 43 8.55 -4.62 0.56
C GLY A 43 7.48 -5.35 -0.23
N TRP A 44 7.80 -6.57 -0.68
CA TRP A 44 6.88 -7.39 -1.46
C TRP A 44 5.65 -7.82 -0.63
N PHE A 45 5.86 -8.34 0.58
CA PHE A 45 4.78 -8.68 1.52
C PHE A 45 3.96 -7.46 1.94
N GLY A 46 4.63 -6.34 2.22
CA GLY A 46 3.96 -5.10 2.60
C GLY A 46 3.02 -4.60 1.52
N VAL A 47 3.47 -4.53 0.28
CA VAL A 47 2.63 -4.11 -0.85
C VAL A 47 1.47 -5.08 -1.07
N HIS A 48 1.73 -6.39 -0.99
CA HIS A 48 0.70 -7.40 -1.17
C HIS A 48 -0.40 -7.32 -0.10
N PHE A 49 0.00 -7.15 1.17
CA PHE A 49 -0.94 -6.88 2.27
C PHE A 49 -1.83 -5.67 1.98
N PHE A 50 -1.26 -4.56 1.47
CA PHE A 50 -2.04 -3.37 1.16
C PHE A 50 -3.01 -3.58 0.00
N PHE A 51 -2.68 -4.39 -1.01
CA PHE A 51 -3.63 -4.77 -2.05
C PHE A 51 -4.80 -5.59 -1.48
N ILE A 52 -4.52 -6.58 -0.61
CA ILE A 52 -5.55 -7.38 0.07
C ILE A 52 -6.47 -6.49 0.91
N VAL A 53 -5.91 -5.65 1.77
CA VAL A 53 -6.71 -4.72 2.60
C VAL A 53 -7.52 -3.77 1.72
N SER A 54 -6.97 -3.30 0.61
CA SER A 54 -7.68 -2.42 -0.32
C SER A 54 -8.86 -3.10 -0.99
N GLY A 55 -8.71 -4.36 -1.42
CA GLY A 55 -9.80 -5.17 -1.98
C GLY A 55 -10.89 -5.51 -0.95
N MET A 56 -10.49 -5.85 0.28
CA MET A 56 -11.41 -6.09 1.39
C MET A 56 -12.23 -4.84 1.73
N LEU A 57 -11.58 -3.67 1.81
CA LEU A 57 -12.28 -2.40 2.08
C LEU A 57 -13.14 -1.96 0.90
N MET A 58 -12.77 -2.30 -0.34
CA MET A 58 -13.58 -2.11 -1.54
C MET A 58 -14.90 -2.88 -1.43
N ALA A 59 -14.84 -4.17 -1.14
CA ALA A 59 -16.03 -5.02 -0.94
C ALA A 59 -16.89 -4.51 0.24
N ASN A 60 -16.26 -4.15 1.37
CA ASN A 60 -16.94 -3.61 2.53
C ASN A 60 -17.64 -2.26 2.24
N SER A 61 -17.04 -1.39 1.44
CA SER A 61 -17.64 -0.11 1.02
C SER A 61 -18.85 -0.34 0.12
N PHE A 62 -18.76 -1.26 -0.84
CA PHE A 62 -19.88 -1.62 -1.70
C PHE A 62 -21.07 -2.15 -0.89
N MET A 63 -20.83 -3.09 0.03
CA MET A 63 -21.93 -3.74 0.77
C MET A 63 -22.68 -2.79 1.72
N ARG A 64 -22.07 -1.69 2.14
CA ARG A 64 -22.76 -0.64 2.93
C ARG A 64 -23.78 0.15 2.14
N HIS A 65 -23.60 0.28 0.82
CA HIS A 65 -24.43 1.09 -0.08
C HIS A 65 -24.90 0.27 -1.28
N ARG A 66 -25.10 -1.06 -1.10
CA ARG A 66 -25.36 -2.03 -2.18
C ARG A 66 -26.53 -1.58 -3.09
N THR A 67 -27.64 -1.19 -2.49
CA THR A 67 -28.85 -0.84 -3.26
C THR A 67 -28.63 0.35 -4.19
N GLU A 68 -27.99 1.41 -3.70
CA GLU A 68 -27.70 2.62 -4.49
C GLU A 68 -26.68 2.34 -5.62
N GLN A 69 -25.68 1.52 -5.33
CA GLN A 69 -24.55 1.29 -6.24
C GLN A 69 -24.87 0.31 -7.37
N THR A 70 -25.83 -0.58 -7.19
CA THR A 70 -26.26 -1.51 -8.24
C THR A 70 -27.14 -0.85 -9.31
N GLN A 71 -27.77 0.29 -9.03
CA GLN A 71 -28.60 1.02 -9.98
C GLN A 71 -27.77 1.67 -11.11
N GLU A 72 -26.62 2.26 -10.78
CA GLU A 72 -25.75 2.95 -11.74
C GLU A 72 -24.28 2.48 -11.59
N PRO A 73 -23.94 1.22 -11.97
CA PRO A 73 -22.63 0.61 -11.70
C PRO A 73 -21.44 1.41 -12.24
N GLY A 74 -21.57 2.00 -13.43
CA GLY A 74 -20.49 2.79 -14.04
C GLY A 74 -20.19 4.06 -13.24
N LYS A 75 -21.24 4.82 -12.88
CA LYS A 75 -21.08 6.02 -12.07
C LYS A 75 -20.59 5.68 -10.65
N ALA A 76 -21.06 4.56 -10.07
CA ALA A 76 -20.63 4.09 -8.77
C ALA A 76 -19.12 3.75 -8.77
N ALA A 77 -18.62 3.04 -9.79
CA ALA A 77 -17.21 2.69 -9.93
C ALA A 77 -16.32 3.94 -10.04
N VAL A 78 -16.69 4.89 -10.90
CA VAL A 78 -15.94 6.15 -11.04
C VAL A 78 -15.97 6.94 -9.72
N ARG A 79 -17.14 7.08 -9.09
CA ARG A 79 -17.29 7.80 -7.82
C ARG A 79 -16.42 7.17 -6.73
N PHE A 80 -16.38 5.84 -6.65
CA PHE A 80 -15.55 5.11 -5.70
C PHE A 80 -14.07 5.42 -5.88
N VAL A 81 -13.54 5.29 -7.12
CA VAL A 81 -12.13 5.53 -7.42
C VAL A 81 -11.74 6.99 -7.19
N VAL A 82 -12.59 7.95 -7.63
CA VAL A 82 -12.37 9.38 -7.39
C VAL A 82 -12.38 9.69 -5.89
N HIS A 83 -13.31 9.12 -5.11
CA HIS A 83 -13.33 9.29 -3.66
C HIS A 83 -12.05 8.73 -3.02
N LYS A 84 -11.61 7.55 -3.46
CA LYS A 84 -10.36 6.93 -2.99
C LYS A 84 -9.15 7.83 -3.28
N PHE A 85 -9.04 8.35 -4.51
CA PHE A 85 -7.99 9.31 -4.89
C PHE A 85 -8.05 10.58 -4.00
N ARG A 86 -9.22 11.20 -3.88
CA ARG A 86 -9.39 12.42 -3.07
C ARG A 86 -8.98 12.21 -1.61
N SER A 87 -9.18 11.02 -1.06
CA SER A 87 -8.84 10.72 0.34
C SER A 87 -7.34 10.74 0.64
N ILE A 88 -6.50 10.62 -0.39
CA ILE A 88 -5.03 10.63 -0.28
C ILE A 88 -4.40 11.85 -0.93
N ALA A 89 -5.16 12.61 -1.74
CA ALA A 89 -4.65 13.65 -2.63
C ALA A 89 -3.83 14.73 -1.90
N GLY A 90 -4.24 15.19 -0.72
CA GLY A 90 -3.51 16.19 0.05
C GLY A 90 -2.09 15.76 0.38
N ILE A 91 -1.95 14.62 1.06
CA ILE A 91 -0.63 14.07 1.42
C ILE A 91 0.17 13.72 0.15
N TYR A 92 -0.50 13.16 -0.86
CA TYR A 92 0.14 12.75 -2.11
C TYR A 92 0.78 13.92 -2.83
N PHE A 93 0.05 15.01 -3.10
CA PHE A 93 0.57 16.16 -3.86
C PHE A 93 1.70 16.87 -3.11
N ILE A 94 1.61 17.01 -1.79
CA ILE A 94 2.67 17.59 -0.98
C ILE A 94 3.94 16.71 -1.06
N SER A 95 3.79 15.41 -0.87
CA SER A 95 4.92 14.48 -0.97
C SER A 95 5.50 14.39 -2.39
N PHE A 96 4.63 14.43 -3.41
CA PHE A 96 5.08 14.51 -4.81
C PHE A 96 5.95 15.75 -5.04
N SER A 97 5.53 16.91 -4.52
CA SER A 97 6.31 18.15 -4.64
C SER A 97 7.68 18.06 -3.99
N PHE A 98 7.81 17.44 -2.81
CA PHE A 98 9.11 17.20 -2.18
C PHE A 98 10.02 16.33 -3.05
N ASN A 99 9.49 15.22 -3.52
CA ASN A 99 10.23 14.31 -4.39
C ASN A 99 10.59 14.95 -5.74
N PHE A 100 9.70 15.79 -6.29
CA PHE A 100 9.94 16.53 -7.53
C PHE A 100 11.11 17.50 -7.38
N VAL A 101 11.14 18.29 -6.31
CA VAL A 101 12.26 19.22 -6.03
C VAL A 101 13.57 18.46 -5.85
N ILE A 102 13.56 17.39 -5.05
CA ILE A 102 14.76 16.55 -4.85
C ILE A 102 15.23 15.97 -6.18
N ARG A 103 14.32 15.43 -7.00
CA ARG A 103 14.64 14.87 -8.32
C ARG A 103 15.22 15.93 -9.25
N PHE A 104 14.65 17.13 -9.26
CA PHE A 104 15.17 18.25 -10.05
C PHE A 104 16.61 18.61 -9.66
N CYS A 105 16.90 18.72 -8.36
CA CYS A 105 18.27 18.95 -7.87
C CYS A 105 19.23 17.82 -8.28
N ILE A 106 18.79 16.56 -8.23
CA ILE A 106 19.59 15.40 -8.66
C ILE A 106 19.91 15.49 -10.16
N GLU A 107 18.92 15.80 -11.01
CA GLU A 107 19.09 15.92 -12.46
C GLU A 107 20.02 17.09 -12.84
N LEU A 108 19.90 18.22 -12.13
CA LEU A 108 20.81 19.37 -12.32
C LEU A 108 22.25 19.03 -11.96
N HIS A 109 22.44 18.27 -10.89
CA HIS A 109 23.78 17.85 -10.47
C HIS A 109 24.39 16.82 -11.43
N ALA A 110 23.58 15.90 -11.96
CA ALA A 110 24.02 14.84 -12.85
C ALA A 110 24.29 15.31 -14.30
N HIS A 111 23.62 16.36 -14.75
CA HIS A 111 23.64 16.83 -16.15
C HIS A 111 23.95 18.33 -16.21
N GLN A 112 25.19 18.70 -15.82
CA GLN A 112 25.65 20.11 -15.77
C GLN A 112 25.76 20.77 -17.15
N ASP A 113 25.78 19.98 -18.21
CA ASP A 113 25.80 20.40 -19.62
C ASP A 113 24.41 20.80 -20.15
N VAL A 114 23.34 20.46 -19.44
CA VAL A 114 21.97 20.76 -19.84
C VAL A 114 21.42 21.94 -19.06
N SER A 115 20.77 22.89 -19.75
CA SER A 115 20.19 24.05 -19.06
C SER A 115 19.12 23.63 -18.02
N ALA A 116 19.08 24.35 -16.91
CA ALA A 116 18.10 24.13 -15.84
C ALA A 116 16.66 24.16 -16.35
N LEU A 117 16.34 25.05 -17.30
CA LEU A 117 15.02 25.15 -17.89
C LEU A 117 14.66 23.89 -18.72
N THR A 118 15.60 23.37 -19.50
CA THR A 118 15.41 22.15 -20.28
C THR A 118 15.20 20.95 -19.33
N THR A 119 15.98 20.84 -18.28
CA THR A 119 15.84 19.79 -17.25
C THR A 119 14.49 19.87 -16.57
N LEU A 120 14.03 21.09 -16.20
CA LEU A 120 12.72 21.31 -15.59
C LEU A 120 11.58 20.86 -16.51
N TRP A 121 11.62 21.25 -17.79
CA TRP A 121 10.58 20.85 -18.76
C TRP A 121 10.54 19.35 -18.99
N LYS A 122 11.70 18.69 -19.15
CA LYS A 122 11.78 17.23 -19.27
C LYS A 122 11.17 16.54 -18.05
N LEU A 123 11.47 17.05 -16.85
CA LEU A 123 10.96 16.47 -15.61
C LEU A 123 9.45 16.69 -15.46
N ILE A 124 8.94 17.90 -15.76
CA ILE A 124 7.49 18.18 -15.73
C ILE A 124 6.76 17.22 -16.66
N LEU A 125 7.13 17.16 -17.93
CA LEU A 125 6.46 16.32 -18.92
C LEU A 125 6.57 14.84 -18.59
N GLY A 126 7.74 14.39 -18.14
CA GLY A 126 7.98 12.98 -17.78
C GLY A 126 7.29 12.53 -16.49
N SER A 127 6.91 13.47 -15.62
CA SER A 127 6.22 13.17 -14.35
C SER A 127 4.70 13.22 -14.43
N VAL A 128 4.13 13.68 -15.56
CA VAL A 128 2.66 13.78 -15.75
C VAL A 128 1.92 12.46 -15.47
N PRO A 129 2.37 11.28 -15.96
CA PRO A 129 1.67 10.03 -15.67
C PRO A 129 1.65 9.70 -14.18
N GLU A 130 2.71 10.02 -13.46
CA GLU A 130 2.78 9.82 -12.02
C GLU A 130 1.91 10.84 -11.28
N LEU A 131 1.91 12.11 -11.69
CA LEU A 131 1.08 13.15 -11.10
C LEU A 131 -0.41 12.77 -11.08
N PHE A 132 -0.88 12.10 -12.14
CA PHE A 132 -2.25 11.59 -12.24
C PHE A 132 -2.43 10.14 -11.77
N LEU A 133 -1.38 9.50 -11.22
CA LEU A 133 -1.39 8.10 -10.75
C LEU A 133 -1.82 7.11 -11.84
N VAL A 134 -1.38 7.34 -13.08
CA VAL A 134 -1.64 6.44 -14.24
C VAL A 134 -0.36 5.79 -14.78
N GLN A 135 0.76 5.92 -14.09
CA GLN A 135 2.06 5.41 -14.52
C GLN A 135 2.10 3.89 -14.76
N MET A 136 1.21 3.12 -14.11
CA MET A 136 1.14 1.67 -14.31
C MET A 136 0.27 1.26 -15.51
N SER A 137 -0.25 2.23 -16.29
CA SER A 137 -0.97 1.95 -17.54
C SER A 137 -0.06 1.63 -18.75
N GLY A 138 1.26 1.58 -18.55
CA GLY A 138 2.25 1.38 -19.62
C GLY A 138 2.75 2.66 -20.28
N VAL A 139 2.31 3.84 -19.81
CA VAL A 139 2.80 5.13 -20.31
C VAL A 139 4.23 5.38 -19.81
N ARG A 140 5.12 5.77 -20.73
CA ARG A 140 6.50 6.11 -20.37
C ARG A 140 6.54 7.30 -19.41
N GLN A 141 7.31 7.18 -18.34
CA GLN A 141 7.44 8.18 -17.28
C GLN A 141 8.88 8.36 -16.81
N ILE A 142 9.13 9.47 -16.11
CA ILE A 142 10.29 9.68 -15.24
C ILE A 142 9.79 9.51 -13.81
N GLY A 143 10.27 8.48 -13.11
CA GLY A 143 9.84 8.23 -11.73
C GLY A 143 10.33 9.33 -10.78
N VAL A 144 9.40 10.07 -10.20
CA VAL A 144 9.64 11.10 -9.18
C VAL A 144 9.56 10.50 -7.80
N ASN A 145 8.45 9.84 -7.49
CA ASN A 145 8.23 9.09 -6.26
C ASN A 145 7.87 7.63 -6.60
N SER A 146 8.90 6.81 -6.81
CA SER A 146 8.72 5.45 -7.34
C SER A 146 7.81 4.55 -6.49
N VAL A 147 7.55 4.86 -5.21
CA VAL A 147 6.66 4.04 -4.37
C VAL A 147 5.17 4.19 -4.72
N THR A 148 4.81 5.23 -5.48
CA THR A 148 3.42 5.50 -5.86
C THR A 148 2.87 4.57 -6.94
N TRP A 149 3.73 3.71 -7.55
CA TRP A 149 3.30 2.69 -8.49
C TRP A 149 2.18 1.79 -7.95
N TYR A 150 2.25 1.44 -6.65
CA TYR A 150 1.24 0.64 -5.97
C TYR A 150 -0.15 1.31 -6.05
N ILE A 151 -0.22 2.62 -5.80
CA ILE A 151 -1.48 3.37 -5.80
C ILE A 151 -2.04 3.46 -7.22
N SER A 152 -1.17 3.71 -8.21
CA SER A 152 -1.55 3.71 -9.62
C SER A 152 -2.15 2.37 -10.03
N ALA A 153 -1.44 1.26 -9.78
CA ALA A 153 -1.93 -0.09 -10.07
C ALA A 153 -3.26 -0.39 -9.36
N MET A 154 -3.36 0.00 -8.07
CA MET A 154 -4.57 -0.18 -7.28
C MET A 154 -5.78 0.56 -7.89
N LEU A 155 -5.64 1.84 -8.25
CA LEU A 155 -6.74 2.64 -8.78
C LEU A 155 -7.17 2.14 -10.17
N LEU A 156 -6.22 1.80 -11.03
CA LEU A 156 -6.49 1.24 -12.36
C LEU A 156 -7.28 -0.07 -12.28
N VAL A 157 -6.89 -0.97 -11.39
CA VAL A 157 -7.54 -2.28 -11.23
C VAL A 157 -8.87 -2.16 -10.49
N MET A 158 -8.98 -1.28 -9.49
CA MET A 158 -10.22 -1.10 -8.76
C MET A 158 -11.38 -0.62 -9.63
N LEU A 159 -11.13 0.18 -10.66
CA LEU A 159 -12.18 0.71 -11.51
C LEU A 159 -13.01 -0.40 -12.18
N PRO A 160 -12.43 -1.31 -12.98
CA PRO A 160 -13.18 -2.41 -13.59
C PRO A 160 -13.70 -3.43 -12.57
N LEU A 161 -12.93 -3.72 -11.51
CA LEU A 161 -13.37 -4.68 -10.49
C LEU A 161 -14.57 -4.17 -9.67
N TYR A 162 -14.59 -2.87 -9.35
CA TYR A 162 -15.74 -2.28 -8.66
C TYR A 162 -16.99 -2.26 -9.53
N TYR A 163 -16.82 -1.93 -10.82
CA TYR A 163 -17.93 -2.04 -11.79
C TYR A 163 -18.48 -3.47 -11.83
N PHE A 164 -17.61 -4.48 -11.90
CA PHE A 164 -18.02 -5.89 -11.91
C PHE A 164 -18.74 -6.29 -10.60
N LEU A 165 -18.20 -5.86 -9.46
CA LEU A 165 -18.81 -6.05 -8.14
C LEU A 165 -20.23 -5.46 -8.09
N CYS A 166 -20.43 -4.26 -8.65
CA CYS A 166 -21.76 -3.64 -8.72
C CYS A 166 -22.73 -4.41 -9.62
N LYS A 167 -22.27 -5.01 -10.70
CA LYS A 167 -23.10 -5.74 -11.66
C LYS A 167 -23.49 -7.14 -11.19
N LYS A 168 -22.57 -7.88 -10.58
CA LYS A 168 -22.72 -9.29 -10.21
C LYS A 168 -22.09 -9.55 -8.84
N PRO A 169 -22.60 -8.96 -7.74
CA PRO A 169 -21.91 -8.98 -6.44
C PRO A 169 -21.66 -10.38 -5.90
N ASP A 170 -22.65 -11.25 -5.95
CA ASP A 170 -22.53 -12.59 -5.38
C ASP A 170 -21.55 -13.46 -6.16
N PHE A 171 -21.63 -13.41 -7.50
CA PHE A 171 -20.66 -14.09 -8.37
C PHE A 171 -19.25 -13.51 -8.20
N PHE A 172 -19.11 -12.17 -8.11
CA PHE A 172 -17.82 -11.53 -7.90
C PHE A 172 -17.17 -11.96 -6.59
N LEU A 173 -17.90 -11.92 -5.48
CA LEU A 173 -17.35 -12.20 -4.15
C LEU A 173 -17.06 -13.68 -3.90
N HIS A 174 -17.92 -14.58 -4.40
CA HIS A 174 -17.87 -16.00 -4.03
C HIS A 174 -17.25 -16.89 -5.10
N VAL A 175 -17.18 -16.45 -6.36
CA VAL A 175 -16.65 -17.25 -7.47
C VAL A 175 -15.45 -16.55 -8.11
N PHE A 176 -15.66 -15.38 -8.72
CA PHE A 176 -14.62 -14.72 -9.51
C PHE A 176 -13.39 -14.36 -8.68
N SER A 177 -13.57 -13.64 -7.55
CA SER A 177 -12.44 -13.13 -6.77
C SER A 177 -11.56 -14.22 -6.16
N PRO A 178 -12.10 -15.27 -5.49
CA PRO A 178 -11.25 -16.34 -4.98
C PRO A 178 -10.57 -17.13 -6.10
N THR A 179 -11.26 -17.41 -7.22
CA THR A 179 -10.69 -18.13 -8.36
C THR A 179 -9.58 -17.31 -9.02
N ALA A 180 -9.81 -16.03 -9.32
CA ALA A 180 -8.81 -15.16 -9.92
C ALA A 180 -7.58 -14.99 -9.01
N ALA A 181 -7.79 -14.83 -7.71
CA ALA A 181 -6.68 -14.76 -6.75
C ALA A 181 -5.86 -16.06 -6.76
N LEU A 182 -6.52 -17.22 -6.67
CA LEU A 182 -5.86 -18.52 -6.66
C LEU A 182 -5.06 -18.78 -7.95
N MET A 183 -5.65 -18.49 -9.10
CA MET A 183 -4.99 -18.65 -10.40
C MET A 183 -3.76 -17.74 -10.52
N LEU A 184 -3.87 -16.47 -10.09
CA LEU A 184 -2.74 -15.54 -10.13
C LEU A 184 -1.65 -15.89 -9.12
N TYR A 185 -2.01 -16.40 -7.92
CA TYR A 185 -1.02 -16.94 -6.99
C TYR A 185 -0.29 -18.14 -7.59
N GLY A 186 -1.02 -19.07 -8.21
CA GLY A 186 -0.42 -20.22 -8.90
C GLY A 186 0.48 -19.78 -10.06
N PHE A 187 0.07 -18.76 -10.81
CA PHE A 187 0.87 -18.17 -11.87
C PHE A 187 2.19 -17.59 -11.33
N PHE A 188 2.14 -16.73 -10.31
CA PHE A 188 3.34 -16.16 -9.68
C PHE A 188 4.26 -17.25 -9.09
N PHE A 189 3.66 -18.27 -8.48
CA PHE A 189 4.41 -19.41 -7.95
C PHE A 189 5.19 -20.17 -9.06
N LYS A 190 4.59 -20.31 -10.26
CA LYS A 190 5.19 -21.02 -11.39
C LYS A 190 6.25 -20.20 -12.12
N MET A 191 6.22 -18.88 -12.02
CA MET A 191 7.17 -18.00 -12.73
C MET A 191 8.62 -18.09 -12.23
N ASP A 192 8.89 -18.87 -11.20
CA ASP A 192 10.19 -19.33 -10.64
C ASP A 192 11.32 -18.29 -10.57
N ASN A 193 11.04 -17.06 -10.89
CA ASN A 193 11.98 -15.97 -10.83
C ASN A 193 11.69 -15.09 -9.62
N ASP A 194 12.70 -14.87 -8.87
CA ASP A 194 12.91 -14.18 -7.60
C ASP A 194 12.08 -12.94 -7.30
N TYR A 195 11.06 -12.60 -7.86
CA TYR A 195 10.17 -11.45 -7.71
C TYR A 195 9.69 -10.94 -9.08
N PHE A 196 8.49 -11.28 -9.45
CA PHE A 196 7.83 -10.60 -10.53
C PHE A 196 7.78 -9.09 -10.22
N ASP A 197 8.69 -8.34 -10.83
CA ASP A 197 8.83 -6.90 -10.59
C ASP A 197 7.59 -6.15 -11.10
N GLN A 198 7.31 -5.00 -10.53
CA GLN A 198 6.19 -4.17 -10.96
C GLN A 198 6.32 -3.68 -12.41
N ASN A 199 7.56 -3.61 -12.93
CA ASN A 199 7.86 -3.14 -14.29
C ASN A 199 7.93 -4.27 -15.33
N ASP A 200 7.98 -5.54 -14.88
CA ASP A 200 7.93 -6.68 -15.81
C ASP A 200 6.60 -6.68 -16.56
N CYS A 201 6.63 -7.03 -17.84
CA CYS A 201 5.44 -7.04 -18.68
C CYS A 201 5.10 -8.46 -19.14
N ILE A 202 3.83 -8.83 -19.02
CA ILE A 202 3.25 -10.04 -19.58
C ILE A 202 2.16 -9.63 -20.57
N GLY A 203 2.50 -9.64 -21.84
CA GLY A 203 1.66 -9.04 -22.87
C GLY A 203 1.45 -7.54 -22.57
N PRO A 204 0.21 -7.04 -22.55
CA PRO A 204 -0.07 -5.63 -22.29
C PRO A 204 -0.10 -5.26 -20.79
N PHE A 205 0.06 -6.23 -19.89
CA PHE A 205 -0.07 -6.01 -18.45
C PHE A 205 1.29 -5.91 -17.77
N SER A 206 1.48 -4.85 -16.97
CA SER A 206 2.63 -4.75 -16.08
C SER A 206 2.46 -5.66 -14.87
N GLY A 207 3.57 -6.11 -14.30
CA GLY A 207 3.61 -6.90 -13.06
C GLY A 207 2.89 -6.22 -11.90
N GLY A 208 2.99 -4.90 -11.83
CA GLY A 208 2.28 -4.11 -10.84
C GLY A 208 0.75 -4.23 -10.96
N VAL A 209 0.22 -4.21 -12.18
CA VAL A 209 -1.23 -4.39 -12.43
C VAL A 209 -1.67 -5.82 -12.11
N LEU A 210 -0.91 -6.84 -12.50
CA LEU A 210 -1.23 -8.24 -12.16
C LEU A 210 -1.16 -8.50 -10.64
N ARG A 211 -0.20 -7.93 -9.96
CA ARG A 211 -0.09 -8.00 -8.49
C ARG A 211 -1.27 -7.29 -7.80
N ALA A 212 -1.70 -6.15 -8.33
CA ALA A 212 -2.88 -5.44 -7.84
C ALA A 212 -4.15 -6.27 -8.06
N LEU A 213 -4.33 -6.85 -9.25
CA LEU A 213 -5.46 -7.72 -9.56
C LEU A 213 -5.53 -8.92 -8.60
N CYS A 214 -4.42 -9.62 -8.41
CA CYS A 214 -4.31 -10.73 -7.47
C CYS A 214 -4.69 -10.33 -6.05
N GLY A 215 -4.02 -9.30 -5.50
CA GLY A 215 -4.23 -8.89 -4.11
C GLY A 215 -5.61 -8.28 -3.85
N ILE A 216 -6.18 -7.51 -4.80
CA ILE A 216 -7.52 -6.94 -4.65
C ILE A 216 -8.59 -8.04 -4.72
N CYS A 217 -8.45 -9.03 -5.62
CA CYS A 217 -9.33 -10.18 -5.66
C CYS A 217 -9.21 -11.02 -4.37
N ALA A 218 -8.00 -11.32 -3.91
CA ALA A 218 -7.78 -11.98 -2.62
C ALA A 218 -8.45 -11.21 -1.47
N GLY A 219 -8.35 -9.86 -1.49
CA GLY A 219 -8.98 -9.00 -0.50
C GLY A 219 -10.52 -9.05 -0.53
N ALA A 220 -11.12 -9.09 -1.70
CA ALA A 220 -12.58 -9.25 -1.82
C ALA A 220 -13.05 -10.61 -1.28
N ALA A 221 -12.33 -11.69 -1.59
CA ALA A 221 -12.56 -13.01 -1.00
C ALA A 221 -12.35 -13.02 0.53
N THR A 222 -11.32 -12.30 1.00
CA THR A 222 -11.06 -12.09 2.44
C THR A 222 -12.24 -11.42 3.15
N TRP A 223 -12.88 -10.46 2.50
CA TRP A 223 -14.09 -9.83 3.05
C TRP A 223 -15.22 -10.86 3.23
N ALA A 224 -15.50 -11.68 2.20
CA ALA A 224 -16.51 -12.72 2.26
C ALA A 224 -16.22 -13.73 3.39
N LEU A 225 -14.98 -14.18 3.52
CA LEU A 225 -14.53 -15.05 4.61
C LEU A 225 -14.72 -14.39 5.98
N ALA A 226 -14.40 -13.11 6.12
CA ALA A 226 -14.57 -12.39 7.39
C ALA A 226 -16.07 -12.27 7.78
N GLN A 227 -16.98 -12.10 6.81
CA GLN A 227 -18.42 -12.13 7.09
C GLN A 227 -18.87 -13.53 7.51
N TRP A 228 -18.43 -14.56 6.81
CA TRP A 228 -18.72 -15.94 7.19
C TRP A 228 -18.26 -16.26 8.62
N ILE A 229 -17.04 -15.82 9.01
CA ILE A 229 -16.55 -15.95 10.39
C ILE A 229 -17.47 -15.22 11.38
N ARG A 230 -17.94 -14.01 11.05
CA ARG A 230 -18.86 -13.26 11.91
C ARG A 230 -20.20 -13.95 12.13
N GLU A 231 -20.71 -14.62 11.11
CA GLU A 231 -22.02 -15.27 11.12
C GLU A 231 -21.97 -16.65 11.78
N HIS A 232 -20.95 -17.46 11.48
CA HIS A 232 -20.91 -18.87 11.90
C HIS A 232 -19.98 -19.13 13.09
N LEU A 233 -19.00 -18.28 13.36
CA LEU A 233 -18.02 -18.44 14.43
C LEU A 233 -18.14 -17.34 15.51
N ALA A 234 -19.36 -16.83 15.73
CA ALA A 234 -19.61 -15.77 16.71
C ALA A 234 -19.52 -16.24 18.18
N ASP A 235 -19.74 -17.54 18.44
CA ASP A 235 -19.74 -18.10 19.77
C ASP A 235 -18.38 -17.97 20.46
N ARG A 236 -18.40 -17.75 21.77
CA ARG A 236 -17.20 -17.63 22.60
C ARG A 236 -16.25 -18.85 22.51
N LYS A 237 -16.80 -20.07 22.24
CA LYS A 237 -16.01 -21.30 22.05
C LYS A 237 -15.04 -21.22 20.86
N TYR A 238 -15.38 -20.44 19.80
CA TYR A 238 -14.53 -20.26 18.63
C TYR A 238 -13.49 -19.13 18.79
N SER A 239 -13.73 -18.19 19.70
CA SER A 239 -12.83 -17.05 19.91
C SER A 239 -11.39 -17.49 20.24
N THR A 240 -11.22 -18.54 21.06
CA THR A 240 -9.88 -19.09 21.37
C THR A 240 -9.22 -19.72 20.14
N LYS A 241 -10.01 -20.47 19.32
CA LYS A 241 -9.48 -21.05 18.07
C LYS A 241 -9.06 -19.99 17.07
N LEU A 242 -9.88 -18.94 16.90
CA LEU A 242 -9.54 -17.80 16.05
C LEU A 242 -8.29 -17.06 16.54
N THR A 243 -8.15 -16.91 17.86
CA THR A 243 -6.94 -16.33 18.46
C THR A 243 -5.70 -17.18 18.16
N LEU A 244 -5.81 -18.50 18.29
CA LEU A 244 -4.71 -19.41 17.97
C LEU A 244 -4.30 -19.31 16.49
N ILE A 245 -5.29 -19.28 15.58
CA ILE A 245 -5.04 -19.12 14.14
C ILE A 245 -4.34 -17.77 13.87
N GLU A 246 -4.81 -16.69 14.50
CA GLU A 246 -4.20 -15.37 14.36
C GLU A 246 -2.75 -15.35 14.84
N VAL A 247 -2.46 -15.95 16.01
CA VAL A 247 -1.10 -16.06 16.54
C VAL A 247 -0.23 -16.92 15.63
N LEU A 248 -0.70 -18.08 15.21
CA LEU A 248 0.05 -18.99 14.33
C LEU A 248 0.44 -18.31 13.00
N PHE A 249 -0.50 -17.63 12.37
CA PHE A 249 -0.20 -16.92 11.11
C PHE A 249 0.71 -15.72 11.33
N SER A 250 0.54 -14.98 12.43
CA SER A 250 1.45 -13.87 12.78
C SER A 250 2.87 -14.37 13.04
N VAL A 251 3.03 -15.46 13.79
CA VAL A 251 4.33 -16.09 14.05
C VAL A 251 4.93 -16.63 12.77
N TYR A 252 4.15 -17.32 11.93
CA TYR A 252 4.61 -17.80 10.63
C TYR A 252 5.15 -16.69 9.75
N LEU A 253 4.41 -15.57 9.62
CA LEU A 253 4.85 -14.41 8.84
C LEU A 253 6.12 -13.79 9.42
N LEU A 254 6.24 -13.71 10.75
CA LEU A 254 7.47 -13.23 11.42
C LEU A 254 8.66 -14.15 11.16
N LEU A 255 8.46 -15.47 11.20
CA LEU A 255 9.53 -16.45 10.92
C LEU A 255 10.00 -16.34 9.46
N VAL A 256 9.07 -16.33 8.50
CA VAL A 256 9.41 -16.13 7.07
C VAL A 256 10.13 -14.79 6.86
N TRP A 257 9.82 -13.80 7.66
CA TRP A 257 10.39 -12.48 7.60
C TRP A 257 11.81 -12.39 8.17
N ILE A 258 12.09 -13.08 9.29
CA ILE A 258 13.38 -13.01 9.97
C ILE A 258 14.41 -13.92 9.30
N PHE A 259 13.99 -15.09 8.81
CA PHE A 259 14.90 -16.10 8.24
C PHE A 259 15.10 -15.88 6.72
N PRO A 260 16.29 -15.41 6.28
CA PRO A 260 16.57 -15.16 4.86
C PRO A 260 16.66 -16.43 4.01
N SER A 261 16.90 -17.58 4.63
CA SER A 261 17.11 -18.88 3.96
C SER A 261 15.86 -19.51 3.37
N PHE A 262 14.67 -18.95 3.60
CA PHE A 262 13.46 -19.46 2.99
C PHE A 262 13.46 -19.22 1.48
N SER A 263 13.31 -20.30 0.71
CA SER A 263 13.23 -20.28 -0.74
C SER A 263 12.07 -19.41 -1.26
N ALA A 264 12.12 -19.00 -2.52
CA ALA A 264 11.03 -18.29 -3.18
C ALA A 264 9.68 -19.00 -3.01
N HIS A 265 9.66 -20.34 -3.05
CA HIS A 265 8.47 -21.16 -2.85
C HIS A 265 7.81 -20.96 -1.48
N LEU A 266 8.60 -20.87 -0.40
CA LEU A 266 8.08 -20.57 0.93
C LEU A 266 7.56 -19.14 1.06
N MET A 267 8.12 -18.22 0.28
CA MET A 267 7.61 -16.84 0.21
C MET A 267 6.23 -16.77 -0.44
N TYR A 268 6.00 -17.50 -1.54
CA TYR A 268 4.65 -17.60 -2.13
C TYR A 268 3.70 -18.34 -1.18
N GLY A 269 4.18 -19.32 -0.41
CA GLY A 269 3.41 -19.95 0.66
C GLY A 269 2.95 -18.97 1.74
N ALA A 270 3.68 -17.88 1.98
CA ALA A 270 3.26 -16.82 2.92
C ALA A 270 2.13 -15.91 2.37
N LEU A 271 1.80 -16.01 1.10
CA LEU A 271 0.69 -15.22 0.52
C LEU A 271 -0.67 -15.66 1.03
N LEU A 272 -0.89 -16.95 1.24
CA LEU A 272 -2.17 -17.48 1.74
C LEU A 272 -2.44 -17.12 3.21
N PRO A 273 -1.47 -17.15 4.14
CA PRO A 273 -1.66 -16.68 5.51
C PRO A 273 -2.10 -15.22 5.64
N ILE A 274 -1.66 -14.32 4.74
CA ILE A 274 -2.04 -12.90 4.84
C ILE A 274 -3.56 -12.68 4.70
N PRO A 275 -4.25 -13.18 3.66
CA PRO A 275 -5.71 -13.08 3.57
C PRO A 275 -6.43 -13.67 4.77
N LEU A 276 -5.97 -14.82 5.27
CA LEU A 276 -6.58 -15.51 6.41
C LEU A 276 -6.41 -14.70 7.71
N LEU A 277 -5.19 -14.19 7.97
CA LEU A 277 -4.92 -13.30 9.09
C LEU A 277 -5.81 -12.06 9.02
N VAL A 278 -5.87 -11.40 7.86
CA VAL A 278 -6.70 -10.20 7.66
C VAL A 278 -8.19 -10.51 7.86
N ALA A 279 -8.68 -11.69 7.43
CA ALA A 279 -10.06 -12.10 7.64
C ALA A 279 -10.40 -12.25 9.14
N VAL A 280 -9.54 -12.93 9.90
CA VAL A 280 -9.71 -13.10 11.36
C VAL A 280 -9.68 -11.74 12.05
N VAL A 281 -8.70 -10.90 11.79
CA VAL A 281 -8.58 -9.55 12.36
C VAL A 281 -9.77 -8.68 11.99
N PHE A 282 -10.20 -8.70 10.73
CA PHE A 282 -11.34 -7.89 10.29
C PHE A 282 -12.67 -8.41 10.84
N SER A 283 -12.81 -9.70 11.10
CA SER A 283 -13.99 -10.27 11.76
C SER A 283 -14.19 -9.70 13.17
N GLY A 284 -13.12 -9.35 13.88
CA GLY A 284 -13.14 -8.86 15.25
C GLY A 284 -13.56 -9.91 16.28
N LYS A 285 -13.47 -11.22 15.94
CA LYS A 285 -13.96 -12.32 16.79
C LYS A 285 -12.84 -13.00 17.60
N SER A 286 -11.56 -12.68 17.36
CA SER A 286 -10.46 -13.15 18.19
C SER A 286 -10.40 -12.39 19.52
N ARG A 287 -9.81 -12.99 20.54
CA ARG A 287 -9.60 -12.33 21.86
C ARG A 287 -8.60 -11.17 21.76
N ILE A 288 -7.66 -11.24 20.83
CA ILE A 288 -6.66 -10.19 20.58
C ILE A 288 -7.35 -8.89 20.16
N SER A 289 -8.45 -8.96 19.42
CA SER A 289 -9.21 -7.77 18.98
C SER A 289 -9.66 -6.87 20.14
N ALA A 290 -9.87 -7.44 21.34
CA ALA A 290 -10.24 -6.68 22.52
C ALA A 290 -9.08 -5.80 23.06
N LEU A 291 -7.84 -6.16 22.79
CA LEU A 291 -6.65 -5.41 23.22
C LEU A 291 -6.47 -4.10 22.43
N PHE A 292 -7.06 -4.03 21.23
CA PHE A 292 -6.94 -2.90 20.30
C PHE A 292 -8.18 -1.97 20.37
N GLN A 293 -8.74 -1.70 21.55
CA GLN A 293 -9.90 -0.80 21.71
C GLN A 293 -9.51 0.63 22.12
N MET A 294 -8.24 1.00 21.99
CA MET A 294 -7.70 2.28 22.44
C MET A 294 -7.94 3.39 21.41
N PRO A 295 -8.63 4.49 21.77
CA PRO A 295 -8.99 5.56 20.79
C PRO A 295 -7.80 6.25 20.11
N TRP A 296 -6.63 6.32 20.78
CA TRP A 296 -5.43 6.94 20.21
C TRP A 296 -4.88 6.18 18.99
N LEU A 297 -5.19 4.88 18.84
CA LEU A 297 -4.80 4.07 17.68
C LEU A 297 -5.38 4.60 16.36
N ARG A 298 -6.42 5.44 16.41
CA ARG A 298 -6.96 6.10 15.21
C ARG A 298 -5.91 6.92 14.44
N HIS A 299 -4.89 7.44 15.15
CA HIS A 299 -3.86 8.28 14.55
C HIS A 299 -2.79 7.46 13.81
N ILE A 300 -2.63 6.18 14.14
CA ILE A 300 -1.64 5.27 13.52
C ILE A 300 -1.87 5.14 12.02
N ASN A 301 -3.11 5.08 11.55
CA ASN A 301 -3.40 4.97 10.12
C ASN A 301 -2.93 6.21 9.34
N ARG A 302 -3.08 7.42 9.91
CA ARG A 302 -2.57 8.65 9.29
C ARG A 302 -1.04 8.67 9.28
N LEU A 303 -0.41 8.23 10.38
CA LEU A 303 1.05 8.12 10.45
C LEU A 303 1.58 7.14 9.42
N SER A 304 0.92 5.98 9.23
CA SER A 304 1.26 5.01 8.17
C SER A 304 1.26 5.66 6.78
N MET A 305 0.24 6.45 6.46
CA MET A 305 0.16 7.15 5.17
C MET A 305 1.28 8.19 5.01
N LEU A 306 1.55 8.99 6.05
CA LEU A 306 2.62 9.99 6.02
C LEU A 306 3.99 9.32 5.78
N ILE A 307 4.31 8.24 6.50
CA ILE A 307 5.55 7.50 6.32
C ILE A 307 5.60 6.92 4.89
N TYR A 308 4.53 6.27 4.43
CA TYR A 308 4.47 5.66 3.11
C TYR A 308 4.78 6.64 1.98
N PHE A 309 4.23 7.84 2.00
CA PHE A 309 4.45 8.81 0.93
C PHE A 309 5.81 9.52 1.02
N ASN A 310 6.37 9.69 2.22
CA ASN A 310 7.52 10.57 2.43
C ASN A 310 8.87 9.85 2.60
N HIS A 311 8.90 8.54 2.90
CA HIS A 311 10.18 7.84 3.13
C HIS A 311 11.07 7.77 1.88
N TYR A 312 10.48 7.83 0.68
CA TYR A 312 11.25 7.76 -0.56
C TYR A 312 12.06 9.04 -0.79
N ALA A 313 11.54 10.21 -0.40
CA ALA A 313 12.27 11.47 -0.42
C ALA A 313 13.54 11.41 0.45
N ALA A 314 13.40 10.90 1.67
CA ALA A 314 14.55 10.69 2.58
C ALA A 314 15.60 9.75 1.97
N ARG A 315 15.16 8.63 1.38
CA ARG A 315 16.05 7.69 0.69
C ARG A 315 16.79 8.36 -0.47
N GLN A 316 16.10 9.11 -1.33
CA GLN A 316 16.71 9.79 -2.47
C GLN A 316 17.81 10.77 -2.01
N LEU A 317 17.54 11.57 -0.97
CA LEU A 317 18.55 12.48 -0.42
C LEU A 317 19.80 11.73 0.03
N ILE A 318 19.66 10.66 0.81
CA ILE A 318 20.82 9.92 1.31
C ILE A 318 21.60 9.27 0.18
N THR A 319 20.92 8.59 -0.75
CA THR A 319 21.58 7.77 -1.76
C THR A 319 22.15 8.59 -2.92
N ARG A 320 21.57 9.73 -3.24
CA ARG A 320 21.97 10.54 -4.39
C ARG A 320 22.93 11.67 -4.05
N PHE A 321 22.88 12.17 -2.81
CA PHE A 321 23.84 13.14 -2.30
C PHE A 321 24.88 12.50 -1.37
N GLU A 322 24.95 11.16 -1.32
CA GLU A 322 25.93 10.36 -0.59
C GLU A 322 26.03 10.70 0.90
N LEU A 323 24.91 11.14 1.50
CA LEU A 323 24.90 11.59 2.88
C LEU A 323 25.21 10.43 3.84
N TRP A 324 26.29 10.59 4.59
CA TRP A 324 26.73 9.62 5.61
C TRP A 324 26.99 8.20 5.07
N LEU A 325 27.35 8.02 3.80
CA LEU A 325 27.66 6.70 3.25
C LEU A 325 28.95 6.09 3.84
N ASP A 326 29.81 6.92 4.43
CA ASP A 326 30.99 6.53 5.20
C ASP A 326 30.68 6.00 6.61
N ARG A 327 29.46 6.27 7.12
CA ARG A 327 29.04 5.91 8.49
C ARG A 327 28.51 4.48 8.57
N PRO A 328 28.49 3.84 9.77
CA PRO A 328 27.87 2.55 9.99
C PRO A 328 26.41 2.51 9.51
N TYR A 329 25.96 1.37 8.96
CA TYR A 329 24.62 1.24 8.39
C TYR A 329 23.48 1.60 9.36
N LEU A 330 23.66 1.35 10.66
CA LEU A 330 22.67 1.74 11.67
C LEU A 330 22.48 3.27 11.73
N GLN A 331 23.57 4.04 11.64
CA GLN A 331 23.50 5.51 11.61
C GLN A 331 22.82 6.01 10.33
N ARG A 332 23.05 5.34 9.19
CA ARG A 332 22.35 5.66 7.93
C ARG A 332 20.86 5.39 8.04
N TYR A 333 20.45 4.28 8.70
CA TYR A 333 19.04 3.97 8.97
C TYR A 333 18.39 5.00 9.89
N LEU A 334 19.08 5.41 10.94
CA LEU A 334 18.63 6.48 11.83
C LEU A 334 18.48 7.80 11.08
N LEU A 335 19.44 8.17 10.21
CA LEU A 335 19.33 9.35 9.35
C LEU A 335 18.09 9.26 8.45
N MET A 336 17.87 8.13 7.80
CA MET A 336 16.66 7.93 6.97
C MET A 336 15.37 8.06 7.79
N ALA A 337 15.33 7.53 9.00
CA ALA A 337 14.19 7.66 9.89
C ALA A 337 13.96 9.13 10.32
N MET A 338 15.02 9.85 10.69
CA MET A 338 14.95 11.28 11.04
C MET A 338 14.47 12.15 9.89
N LEU A 339 15.04 11.95 8.69
CA LEU A 339 14.62 12.69 7.49
C LEU A 339 13.18 12.36 7.12
N THR A 340 12.78 11.09 7.20
CA THR A 340 11.38 10.69 6.97
C THR A 340 10.44 11.36 7.97
N ALA A 341 10.79 11.38 9.25
CA ALA A 341 10.01 12.08 10.28
C ALA A 341 9.90 13.58 9.99
N GLY A 342 11.00 14.23 9.57
CA GLY A 342 11.01 15.63 9.16
C GLY A 342 10.05 15.90 7.98
N PHE A 343 10.11 15.10 6.93
CA PHE A 343 9.16 15.21 5.81
C PHE A 343 7.71 14.92 6.22
N CYS A 344 7.47 13.98 7.13
CA CYS A 344 6.13 13.71 7.65
C CYS A 344 5.57 14.91 8.41
N LEU A 345 6.38 15.56 9.25
CA LEU A 345 5.97 16.76 10.00
C LEU A 345 5.71 17.94 9.05
N LEU A 346 6.59 18.17 8.08
CA LEU A 346 6.38 19.22 7.06
C LEU A 346 5.12 18.94 6.25
N CYS A 347 4.89 17.72 5.79
CA CYS A 347 3.71 17.33 5.04
C CYS A 347 2.43 17.56 5.87
N ALA A 348 2.41 17.11 7.13
CA ALA A 348 1.26 17.29 8.02
C ALA A 348 0.99 18.79 8.33
N GLY A 349 2.05 19.58 8.51
CA GLY A 349 1.96 21.02 8.73
C GLY A 349 1.41 21.77 7.52
N LEU A 350 1.90 21.46 6.32
CA LEU A 350 1.40 22.05 5.07
C LEU A 350 -0.06 21.67 4.81
N GLU A 351 -0.43 20.40 5.01
CA GLU A 351 -1.82 19.96 4.88
C GLU A 351 -2.74 20.73 5.84
N TRP A 352 -2.32 20.90 7.10
CA TRP A 352 -3.07 21.69 8.09
C TRP A 352 -3.22 23.15 7.67
N LEU A 353 -2.14 23.79 7.17
CA LEU A 353 -2.19 25.17 6.70
C LEU A 353 -3.15 25.33 5.50
N ILE A 354 -3.07 24.42 4.52
CA ILE A 354 -3.97 24.42 3.36
C ILE A 354 -5.43 24.33 3.82
N HIS A 355 -5.75 23.39 4.70
CA HIS A 355 -7.10 23.23 5.24
C HIS A 355 -7.57 24.50 5.97
N ARG A 356 -6.72 25.13 6.77
CA ARG A 356 -7.07 26.37 7.50
C ARG A 356 -7.35 27.53 6.54
N CYS A 357 -6.52 27.70 5.51
CA CYS A 357 -6.72 28.77 4.51
C CYS A 357 -8.02 28.61 3.71
N PHE A 358 -8.38 27.37 3.35
CA PHE A 358 -9.61 27.12 2.59
C PHE A 358 -10.87 27.18 3.45
N SER A 359 -10.84 26.75 4.71
CA SER A 359 -11.98 26.84 5.62
C SER A 359 -12.31 28.30 6.00
N GLN A 360 -11.30 29.17 6.13
CA GLN A 360 -11.53 30.62 6.38
C GLN A 360 -12.15 31.34 5.19
N LYS A 361 -11.88 30.87 3.95
CA LYS A 361 -12.54 31.49 2.76
C LYS A 361 -14.02 31.12 2.64
N ALA A 362 -14.38 29.89 3.11
CA ALA A 362 -15.78 29.43 3.08
C ALA A 362 -16.66 30.09 4.15
N SER A 363 -16.08 30.73 5.16
CA SER A 363 -16.81 31.38 6.26
C SER A 363 -16.97 32.91 6.13
N LYS A 364 -16.49 33.54 5.03
CA LYS A 364 -16.79 34.94 4.77
C LYS A 364 -18.12 35.04 4.01
N PRO A 365 -19.18 35.63 4.59
CA PRO A 365 -20.40 35.92 3.87
C PRO A 365 -20.11 36.95 2.76
N VAL A 366 -20.65 36.70 1.57
CA VAL A 366 -20.69 37.64 0.45
C VAL A 366 -21.65 38.76 0.79
#